data_0b8df6724931d0247d195af4b34c327c
#
_entry.id   0b8df6724931d0247d195af4b34c327c
#
_cell.length_a   1.000
_cell.length_b   1.000
_cell.length_c   1.000
_cell.angle_alpha   90.00
_cell.angle_beta   90.00
_cell.angle_gamma   90.00
#
_symmetry.space_group_name_H-M   'P 1'
#
loop_
_entity.id
_entity.type
_entity.pdbx_description
1 polymer ?
#
loop_
_entity_poly.entity_id
_entity_poly.type
_entity_poly.pdbx_seq_one_letter_code
_entity_poly.pdbx_strand_id
1 'polypeptide(L)'
;MKKIALVSVIDDDRFFQYSTRKIIEATNLVEKLIEFPDGEIAIRYFLKHKDEEQMLPDLVFLDLNMPYMDGWQFLEEFTANVFKKELITIYISTSSESKYDRDKFESYPKLKGYLIKPMTKLQFQEVLENELKLG
;
A
#
# COMPACT_ATOMS: atom_id res chain seq x y z
N MET A 1 15.64 4.17 17.55
CA MET A 1 14.44 3.39 17.33
C MET A 1 14.26 3.10 15.86
N LYS A 2 13.97 1.86 15.52
CA LYS A 2 13.79 1.45 14.13
C LYS A 2 12.45 1.94 13.60
N LYS A 3 12.46 2.49 12.38
CA LYS A 3 11.26 2.95 11.69
C LYS A 3 11.24 2.42 10.27
N ILE A 4 10.04 2.35 9.69
CA ILE A 4 9.87 2.03 8.28
C ILE A 4 10.25 3.28 7.48
N ALA A 5 11.17 3.14 6.54
CA ALA A 5 11.70 4.29 5.82
C ALA A 5 10.64 4.99 4.96
N LEU A 6 9.83 4.22 4.25
CA LEU A 6 8.84 4.78 3.34
C LEU A 6 7.60 3.90 3.27
N VAL A 7 6.44 4.50 3.53
CA VAL A 7 5.12 3.86 3.39
C VAL A 7 4.34 4.64 2.33
N SER A 8 3.58 3.94 1.51
CA SER A 8 2.72 4.54 0.50
C SER A 8 1.27 4.15 0.72
N VAL A 9 0.36 5.10 0.52
CA VAL A 9 -1.09 4.85 0.53
C VAL A 9 -1.65 5.28 -0.82
N ILE A 10 -2.23 4.32 -1.53
CA ILE A 10 -2.81 4.54 -2.87
C ILE A 10 -4.32 4.44 -2.72
N ASP A 11 -5.02 5.58 -2.76
CA ASP A 11 -6.45 5.64 -2.45
C ASP A 11 -7.00 6.98 -2.95
N ASP A 12 -8.13 6.95 -3.63
CA ASP A 12 -8.74 8.17 -4.16
C ASP A 12 -9.60 8.91 -3.14
N ASP A 13 -9.86 8.31 -1.98
CA ASP A 13 -10.66 8.91 -0.91
C ASP A 13 -9.79 9.82 -0.06
N ARG A 14 -9.96 11.12 -0.23
CA ARG A 14 -9.18 12.14 0.49
C ARG A 14 -9.37 12.07 2.00
N PHE A 15 -10.58 11.74 2.44
CA PHE A 15 -10.87 11.63 3.86
C PHE A 15 -10.11 10.45 4.46
N PHE A 16 -10.12 9.31 3.77
CA PHE A 16 -9.37 8.14 4.19
C PHE A 16 -7.87 8.45 4.23
N GLN A 17 -7.34 9.14 3.23
CA GLN A 17 -5.94 9.53 3.18
C GLN A 17 -5.57 10.38 4.39
N TYR A 18 -6.39 11.37 4.70
CA TYR A 18 -6.15 12.26 5.84
C TYR A 18 -6.16 11.48 7.16
N SER A 19 -7.19 10.66 7.38
CA SER A 19 -7.32 9.86 8.60
C SER A 19 -6.16 8.89 8.77
N THR A 20 -5.79 8.20 7.69
CA THR A 20 -4.70 7.24 7.69
C THR A 20 -3.37 7.92 8.02
N ARG A 21 -3.11 9.07 7.40
CA ARG A 21 -1.89 9.82 7.69
C ARG A 21 -1.78 10.18 9.15
N LYS A 22 -2.88 10.66 9.76
CA LYS A 22 -2.89 11.02 11.18
C LYS A 22 -2.60 9.82 12.07
N ILE A 23 -3.19 8.69 11.75
CA ILE A 23 -2.96 7.47 12.53
C ILE A 23 -1.51 7.00 12.40
N ILE A 24 -0.99 6.97 11.18
CA ILE A 24 0.38 6.51 10.93
C ILE A 24 1.40 7.44 11.59
N GLU A 25 1.20 8.76 11.48
CA GLU A 25 2.08 9.73 12.14
C GLU A 25 2.10 9.54 13.65
N ALA A 26 0.93 9.26 14.23
CA ALA A 26 0.80 9.07 15.68
C ALA A 26 1.56 7.84 16.20
N THR A 27 1.79 6.83 15.35
CA THR A 27 2.55 5.64 15.76
C THR A 27 4.04 5.92 15.91
N ASN A 28 4.54 6.94 15.24
CA ASN A 28 5.98 7.26 15.21
C ASN A 28 6.85 6.10 14.70
N LEU A 29 6.27 5.22 13.87
CA LEU A 29 6.95 4.04 13.31
C LEU A 29 7.37 4.21 11.85
N VAL A 30 7.03 5.34 11.22
CA VAL A 30 7.26 5.59 9.80
C VAL A 30 8.03 6.89 9.63
N GLU A 31 9.10 6.86 8.84
CA GLU A 31 9.89 8.06 8.56
C GLU A 31 9.20 8.95 7.54
N LYS A 32 8.71 8.36 6.44
CA LYS A 32 8.11 9.12 5.36
C LYS A 32 6.89 8.41 4.81
N LEU A 33 5.85 9.18 4.52
CA LEU A 33 4.61 8.70 3.93
C LEU A 33 4.39 9.40 2.60
N ILE A 34 4.13 8.65 1.53
CA ILE A 34 3.75 9.19 0.23
C ILE A 34 2.32 8.74 -0.08
N GLU A 35 1.47 9.71 -0.39
CA GLU A 35 0.08 9.46 -0.73
C GLU A 35 -0.14 9.65 -2.23
N PHE A 36 -0.80 8.69 -2.86
CA PHE A 36 -1.17 8.79 -4.27
C PHE A 36 -2.69 8.79 -4.38
N PRO A 37 -3.26 9.70 -5.18
CA PRO A 37 -4.73 9.80 -5.30
C PRO A 37 -5.35 8.73 -6.19
N ASP A 38 -4.56 7.99 -6.95
CA ASP A 38 -5.05 6.89 -7.78
C ASP A 38 -3.91 5.97 -8.22
N GLY A 39 -4.27 4.86 -8.83
CA GLY A 39 -3.30 3.84 -9.24
C GLY A 39 -2.42 4.27 -10.40
N GLU A 40 -2.94 5.12 -11.30
CA GLU A 40 -2.18 5.57 -12.45
C GLU A 40 -1.01 6.46 -12.05
N ILE A 41 -1.27 7.41 -11.17
CA ILE A 41 -0.21 8.29 -10.65
C ILE A 41 0.82 7.47 -9.86
N ALA A 42 0.34 6.52 -9.07
CA ALA A 42 1.22 5.65 -8.28
C ALA A 42 2.14 4.81 -9.17
N ILE A 43 1.59 4.15 -10.20
CA ILE A 43 2.40 3.29 -11.04
C ILE A 43 3.42 4.09 -11.86
N ARG A 44 3.06 5.30 -12.29
CA ARG A 44 4.01 6.17 -12.97
C ARG A 44 5.19 6.52 -12.08
N TYR A 45 4.92 6.81 -10.82
CA TYR A 45 5.98 7.10 -9.85
C TYR A 45 6.87 5.87 -9.66
N PHE A 46 6.28 4.71 -9.47
CA PHE A 46 7.02 3.47 -9.26
C PHE A 46 7.91 3.14 -10.46
N LEU A 47 7.37 3.26 -11.67
CA LEU A 47 8.13 2.96 -12.89
C LEU A 47 9.25 3.98 -13.13
N LYS A 48 9.00 5.24 -12.83
CA LYS A 48 10.03 6.27 -12.93
C LYS A 48 11.21 5.99 -12.01
N HIS A 49 10.94 5.45 -10.83
CA HIS A 49 11.93 5.22 -9.79
C HIS A 49 12.29 3.74 -9.61
N LYS A 50 12.02 2.91 -10.61
CA LYS A 50 12.20 1.46 -10.46
C LYS A 50 13.62 1.05 -10.13
N ASP A 51 14.60 1.86 -10.52
CA ASP A 51 16.02 1.60 -10.26
C ASP A 51 16.57 2.39 -9.09
N GLU A 52 15.72 3.11 -8.38
CA GLU A 52 16.09 3.94 -7.24
C GLU A 52 15.44 3.41 -5.97
N GLU A 53 16.12 2.43 -5.35
CA GLU A 53 15.57 1.70 -4.20
C GLU A 53 15.02 2.60 -3.10
N GLN A 54 15.73 3.69 -2.79
CA GLN A 54 15.33 4.60 -1.72
C GLN A 54 14.07 5.42 -2.03
N MET A 55 13.63 5.45 -3.28
CA MET A 55 12.43 6.15 -3.70
C MET A 55 11.20 5.25 -3.72
N LEU A 56 11.40 3.94 -3.53
CA LEU A 56 10.32 2.96 -3.55
C LEU A 56 9.89 2.62 -2.12
N PRO A 57 8.58 2.41 -1.90
CA PRO A 57 8.09 2.14 -0.54
C PRO A 57 8.45 0.74 -0.06
N ASP A 58 8.57 0.61 1.25
CA ASP A 58 8.70 -0.68 1.91
C ASP A 58 7.33 -1.35 2.05
N LEU A 59 6.30 -0.54 2.23
CA LEU A 59 4.94 -0.99 2.52
C LEU A 59 3.94 -0.13 1.76
N VAL A 60 2.95 -0.77 1.15
CA VAL A 60 1.89 -0.12 0.37
C VAL A 60 0.54 -0.55 0.90
N PHE A 61 -0.33 0.42 1.15
CA PHE A 61 -1.77 0.18 1.34
C PHE A 61 -2.46 0.55 0.03
N LEU A 62 -3.10 -0.42 -0.61
CA LEU A 62 -3.67 -0.26 -1.95
C LEU A 62 -5.19 -0.45 -1.91
N ASP A 63 -5.92 0.58 -2.32
CA ASP A 63 -7.37 0.47 -2.52
C ASP A 63 -7.67 -0.22 -3.85
N LEU A 64 -8.78 -0.94 -3.90
CA LEU A 64 -9.21 -1.63 -5.11
C LEU A 64 -10.06 -0.75 -6.02
N ASN A 65 -10.93 0.08 -5.43
CA ASN A 65 -11.90 0.88 -6.21
C ASN A 65 -11.42 2.31 -6.38
N MET A 66 -10.81 2.59 -7.52
CA MET A 66 -10.29 3.91 -7.86
C MET A 66 -10.63 4.23 -9.31
N PRO A 67 -10.78 5.54 -9.66
CA PRO A 67 -11.01 5.92 -11.05
C PRO A 67 -9.76 5.71 -11.90
N TYR A 68 -9.94 5.59 -13.21
CA TYR A 68 -8.90 5.44 -14.24
C TYR A 68 -8.16 4.11 -14.18
N MET A 69 -7.58 3.77 -13.05
CA MET A 69 -6.88 2.50 -12.84
C MET A 69 -7.25 1.97 -11.46
N ASP A 70 -7.94 0.84 -11.40
CA ASP A 70 -8.28 0.22 -10.12
C ASP A 70 -7.07 -0.53 -9.54
N GLY A 71 -7.24 -1.05 -8.32
CA GLY A 71 -6.14 -1.74 -7.63
C GLY A 71 -5.64 -2.98 -8.35
N TRP A 72 -6.53 -3.73 -9.00
CA TRP A 72 -6.13 -4.92 -9.73
C TRP A 72 -5.33 -4.57 -10.97
N GLN A 73 -5.73 -3.51 -11.68
CA GLN A 73 -4.99 -3.02 -12.83
C GLN A 73 -3.62 -2.49 -12.42
N PHE A 74 -3.54 -1.81 -11.27
CA PHE A 74 -2.26 -1.37 -10.71
C PHE A 74 -1.35 -2.58 -10.46
N LEU A 75 -1.88 -3.65 -9.88
CA LEU A 75 -1.11 -4.85 -9.58
C LEU A 75 -0.62 -5.56 -10.85
N GLU A 76 -1.42 -5.56 -11.92
CA GLU A 76 -0.99 -6.12 -13.20
C GLU A 76 0.27 -5.40 -13.71
N GLU A 77 0.24 -4.07 -13.68
CA GLU A 77 1.39 -3.27 -14.11
C GLU A 77 2.57 -3.45 -13.16
N PHE A 78 2.30 -3.47 -11.86
CA PHE A 78 3.33 -3.61 -10.85
C PHE A 78 4.06 -4.95 -10.99
N THR A 79 3.31 -6.05 -11.13
CA THR A 79 3.91 -7.38 -11.23
C THR A 79 4.54 -7.66 -12.60
N ALA A 80 4.18 -6.89 -13.63
CA ALA A 80 4.79 -7.01 -14.95
C ALA A 80 6.19 -6.37 -15.03
N ASN A 81 6.60 -5.64 -14.00
CA ASN A 81 7.87 -4.92 -13.99
C ASN A 81 8.79 -5.43 -12.89
N VAL A 82 10.10 -5.17 -13.07
CA VAL A 82 11.11 -5.52 -12.08
C VAL A 82 11.61 -4.25 -11.42
N PHE A 83 11.56 -4.22 -10.10
CA PHE A 83 12.01 -3.08 -9.30
C PHE A 83 13.30 -3.44 -8.59
N LYS A 84 14.21 -2.48 -8.48
CA LYS A 84 15.47 -2.69 -7.77
C LYS A 84 15.23 -3.06 -6.30
N LYS A 85 14.20 -2.47 -5.69
CA LYS A 85 13.75 -2.87 -4.36
C LYS A 85 12.94 -4.15 -4.50
N GLU A 86 13.51 -5.27 -4.12
CA GLU A 86 12.90 -6.58 -4.30
C GLU A 86 11.71 -6.84 -3.38
N LEU A 87 11.78 -6.35 -2.15
CA LEU A 87 10.76 -6.60 -1.16
C LEU A 87 9.91 -5.35 -0.91
N ILE A 88 8.75 -5.31 -1.58
CA ILE A 88 7.73 -4.28 -1.36
C ILE A 88 6.51 -5.02 -0.85
N THR A 89 6.12 -4.76 0.39
CA THR A 89 4.97 -5.40 1.01
C THR A 89 3.70 -4.66 0.63
N ILE A 90 2.68 -5.37 0.14
CA ILE A 90 1.42 -4.76 -0.27
C ILE A 90 0.27 -5.38 0.52
N TYR A 91 -0.53 -4.51 1.15
CA TYR A 91 -1.80 -4.85 1.77
C TYR A 91 -2.92 -4.22 0.95
N ILE A 92 -3.99 -4.98 0.71
CA ILE A 92 -5.22 -4.41 0.16
C ILE A 92 -5.95 -3.70 1.30
N SER A 93 -6.48 -2.52 1.01
CA SER A 93 -7.20 -1.69 1.98
C SER A 93 -8.44 -1.15 1.28
N THR A 94 -9.60 -1.77 1.49
CA THR A 94 -10.79 -1.50 0.69
C THR A 94 -12.06 -1.67 1.50
N SER A 95 -13.15 -1.05 1.04
CA SER A 95 -14.48 -1.29 1.59
C SER A 95 -15.18 -2.48 0.93
N SER A 96 -14.57 -3.07 -0.10
CA SER A 96 -15.17 -4.20 -0.81
C SER A 96 -15.11 -5.49 -0.01
N GLU A 97 -16.26 -6.17 0.09
CA GLU A 97 -16.36 -7.49 0.69
C GLU A 97 -16.84 -8.51 -0.32
N SER A 98 -16.70 -8.20 -1.62
CA SER A 98 -17.18 -9.07 -2.68
C SER A 98 -16.37 -10.36 -2.78
N LYS A 99 -17.05 -11.42 -3.16
CA LYS A 99 -16.39 -12.72 -3.38
C LYS A 99 -15.38 -12.63 -4.52
N TYR A 100 -15.69 -11.83 -5.55
CA TYR A 100 -14.80 -11.63 -6.68
C TYR A 100 -13.43 -11.08 -6.22
N ASP A 101 -13.46 -10.02 -5.41
CA ASP A 101 -12.22 -9.41 -4.92
C ASP A 101 -11.47 -10.34 -3.97
N ARG A 102 -12.18 -11.06 -3.12
CA ARG A 102 -11.58 -12.02 -2.21
C ARG A 102 -10.89 -13.16 -2.96
N ASP A 103 -11.57 -13.71 -3.97
CA ASP A 103 -11.00 -14.79 -4.77
C ASP A 103 -9.79 -14.30 -5.54
N LYS A 104 -9.85 -13.08 -6.06
CA LYS A 104 -8.74 -12.49 -6.79
C LYS A 104 -7.54 -12.23 -5.89
N PHE A 105 -7.79 -11.81 -4.65
CA PHE A 105 -6.74 -11.66 -3.64
C PHE A 105 -5.99 -12.98 -3.44
N GLU A 106 -6.71 -14.10 -3.34
CA GLU A 106 -6.11 -15.41 -3.15
C GLU A 106 -5.20 -15.81 -4.33
N SER A 107 -5.44 -15.23 -5.50
CA SER A 107 -4.62 -15.52 -6.68
C SER A 107 -3.30 -14.75 -6.72
N TYR A 108 -3.07 -13.82 -5.77
CA TYR A 108 -1.85 -13.03 -5.68
C TYR A 108 -1.09 -13.38 -4.39
N PRO A 109 -0.22 -14.41 -4.40
CA PRO A 109 0.44 -14.85 -3.18
C PRO A 109 1.37 -13.82 -2.56
N LYS A 110 1.77 -12.79 -3.32
CA LYS A 110 2.62 -11.72 -2.79
C LYS A 110 1.88 -10.69 -1.95
N LEU A 111 0.54 -10.64 -2.04
CA LEU A 111 -0.24 -9.73 -1.21
C LEU A 111 -0.23 -10.24 0.23
N LYS A 112 0.09 -9.35 1.16
CA LYS A 112 0.28 -9.73 2.56
C LYS A 112 -1.02 -9.85 3.33
N GLY A 113 -2.02 -9.05 2.99
CA GLY A 113 -3.29 -9.09 3.69
C GLY A 113 -4.37 -8.29 3.02
N TYR A 114 -5.60 -8.52 3.45
CA TYR A 114 -6.81 -7.88 2.91
C TYR A 114 -7.51 -7.21 4.08
N LEU A 115 -7.49 -5.89 4.11
CA LEU A 115 -8.01 -5.09 5.21
C LEU A 115 -9.30 -4.39 4.79
N ILE A 116 -10.33 -4.49 5.62
CA ILE A 116 -11.63 -3.88 5.35
C ILE A 116 -11.71 -2.52 6.05
N LYS A 117 -12.08 -1.50 5.29
CA LYS A 117 -12.31 -0.16 5.84
C LYS A 117 -13.63 -0.11 6.61
N PRO A 118 -13.74 0.68 7.68
CA PRO A 118 -12.69 1.49 8.28
C PRO A 118 -11.74 0.65 9.13
N MET A 119 -10.45 0.95 9.05
CA MET A 119 -9.44 0.23 9.83
C MET A 119 -9.20 0.95 11.14
N THR A 120 -8.97 0.18 12.20
CA THR A 120 -8.69 0.73 13.53
C THR A 120 -7.22 1.12 13.65
N LYS A 121 -6.92 1.96 14.64
CA LYS A 121 -5.54 2.31 14.98
C LYS A 121 -4.71 1.06 15.27
N LEU A 122 -5.30 0.10 15.98
CA LEU A 122 -4.61 -1.15 16.32
C LEU A 122 -4.25 -1.95 15.08
N GLN A 123 -5.15 -2.01 14.10
CA GLN A 123 -4.85 -2.72 12.84
C GLN A 123 -3.68 -2.07 12.10
N PHE A 124 -3.64 -0.74 12.00
CA PHE A 124 -2.51 -0.04 11.40
C PHE A 124 -1.22 -0.33 12.16
N GLN A 125 -1.27 -0.25 13.48
CA GLN A 125 -0.09 -0.48 14.30
C GLN A 125 0.44 -1.90 14.13
N GLU A 126 -0.43 -2.91 14.10
CA GLU A 126 -0.03 -4.29 13.89
C GLU A 126 0.65 -4.50 12.54
N VAL A 127 0.10 -3.89 11.47
CA VAL A 127 0.69 -3.98 10.14
C VAL A 127 2.09 -3.35 10.14
N LEU A 128 2.23 -2.15 10.73
CA LEU A 128 3.51 -1.47 10.78
C LEU A 128 4.55 -2.25 11.59
N GLU A 129 4.15 -2.80 12.72
CA GLU A 129 5.03 -3.60 13.56
C GLU A 129 5.46 -4.89 12.85
N ASN A 130 4.55 -5.52 12.13
CA ASN A 130 4.89 -6.70 11.32
C ASN A 130 5.90 -6.37 10.24
N GLU A 131 5.75 -5.21 9.60
CA GLU A 131 6.69 -4.76 8.58
C GLU A 131 8.08 -4.54 9.17
N LEU A 132 8.16 -3.97 10.34
CA LEU A 132 9.44 -3.74 11.03
C LEU A 132 10.16 -5.05 11.35
N LYS A 133 9.44 -6.12 11.59
CA LYS A 133 10.03 -7.44 11.84
C LYS A 133 10.63 -8.06 10.58
N LEU A 134 10.16 -7.68 9.39
CA LEU A 134 10.66 -8.18 8.12
C LEU A 134 11.99 -7.50 7.73
N GLY A 135 12.16 -6.26 8.16
CA GLY A 135 13.39 -5.52 7.90
C GLY A 135 14.44 -5.72 8.99
#